data_8b09fb76b122d91c6426365702f6025f
#
_entry.id   8b09fb76b122d91c6426365702f6025f
#
_cell.length_a   1.000
_cell.length_b   1.000
_cell.length_c   1.000
_cell.angle_alpha   90.00
_cell.angle_beta   90.00
_cell.angle_gamma   90.00
#
_symmetry.space_group_name_H-M   'P 1'
#
loop_
_entity.id
_entity.type
_entity.pdbx_description
1 polymer ?
#
loop_
_entity_poly.entity_id
_entity_poly.type
_entity_poly.pdbx_seq_one_letter_code
_entity_poly.pdbx_strand_id
1 'polypeptide(L)'
;MLQAVDALLMTAGAAASLGLLILLAGLRRVFSVAPALTPLSEQEPLPEHCSLTVVIPAYNEEENISRCLGSVLNSQPPCKHWQVVVVDDDSSDATNERAHACIAASSSSASASVLQAGTRPEGEHWVGKNWACTQAIASLPDSTDPNTWVLFIDADVQLAPDALRRALHQAIQEEADLFSLAPRLVCGCLAEWMVQPIMASLLGLGFPILETNDPNSDVAFAAGPFMLFRRGAYDAIGGHRSLAGEVVEDLALARTIKASGRRLRYCLGLDAVDLQMYPNLAALWEGWSKNWFLGLERSVPKALGAGGVVLLMFSGPWLITAASGLQLISNATPLAGAAFTLGLLGIGLQLVLRLWTRQRFAVPLTHWWLMGVGGLIVGAIAPTSVWRSLTGRGWTWKGRSLAEPQT
;
A
#
# COMPACT_ATOMS: atom_id res chain seq x y z
N MET A 1 0.96 26.45 -38.04
CA MET A 1 1.29 25.15 -37.40
C MET A 1 2.11 25.35 -36.11
N LEU A 2 3.23 26.05 -36.12
CA LEU A 2 4.07 26.30 -34.91
C LEU A 2 3.31 26.99 -33.78
N GLN A 3 2.55 28.06 -34.03
CA GLN A 3 1.74 28.74 -33.00
C GLN A 3 0.69 27.83 -32.35
N ALA A 4 0.12 26.88 -33.11
CA ALA A 4 -0.83 25.91 -32.55
C ALA A 4 -0.14 24.91 -31.62
N VAL A 5 1.10 24.50 -31.95
CA VAL A 5 1.92 23.65 -31.09
C VAL A 5 2.29 24.37 -29.79
N ASP A 6 2.74 25.66 -29.91
CA ASP A 6 3.06 26.47 -28.73
C ASP A 6 1.85 26.66 -27.79
N ALA A 7 0.68 26.94 -28.38
CA ALA A 7 -0.57 27.07 -27.61
C ALA A 7 -0.95 25.74 -26.93
N LEU A 8 -0.75 24.61 -27.59
CA LEU A 8 -1.00 23.28 -26.99
C LEU A 8 -0.03 23.02 -25.82
N LEU A 9 1.26 23.28 -25.99
CA LEU A 9 2.27 23.13 -24.94
C LEU A 9 1.98 24.04 -23.75
N MET A 10 1.59 25.30 -24.02
CA MET A 10 1.21 26.25 -22.97
C MET A 10 -0.02 25.76 -22.19
N THR A 11 -1.07 25.32 -22.87
CA THR A 11 -2.30 24.80 -22.20
C THR A 11 -2.02 23.53 -21.41
N ALA A 12 -1.23 22.62 -21.95
CA ALA A 12 -0.81 21.39 -21.24
C ALA A 12 0.05 21.73 -20.00
N GLY A 13 0.97 22.69 -20.09
CA GLY A 13 1.77 23.15 -18.97
C GLY A 13 0.93 23.80 -17.86
N ALA A 14 -0.06 24.61 -18.24
CA ALA A 14 -1.01 25.20 -17.29
C ALA A 14 -1.85 24.10 -16.60
N ALA A 15 -2.37 23.15 -17.35
CA ALA A 15 -3.16 22.04 -16.81
C ALA A 15 -2.33 21.15 -15.86
N ALA A 16 -1.08 20.82 -16.23
CA ALA A 16 -0.16 20.07 -15.39
C ALA A 16 0.16 20.80 -14.07
N SER A 17 0.47 22.09 -14.15
CA SER A 17 0.76 22.91 -12.96
C SER A 17 -0.46 23.05 -12.04
N LEU A 18 -1.64 23.27 -12.61
CA LEU A 18 -2.89 23.32 -11.85
C LEU A 18 -3.18 21.97 -11.17
N GLY A 19 -3.02 20.85 -11.88
CA GLY A 19 -3.20 19.51 -11.33
C GLY A 19 -2.25 19.24 -10.17
N LEU A 20 -0.97 19.63 -10.26
CA LEU A 20 0.02 19.51 -9.18
C LEU A 20 -0.33 20.38 -7.97
N LEU A 21 -0.85 21.60 -8.19
CA LEU A 21 -1.31 22.45 -7.10
C LEU A 21 -2.52 21.85 -6.38
N ILE A 22 -3.49 21.32 -7.12
CA ILE A 22 -4.67 20.63 -6.57
C ILE A 22 -4.23 19.40 -5.77
N LEU A 23 -3.32 18.58 -6.33
CA LEU A 23 -2.77 17.43 -5.63
C LEU A 23 -2.10 17.83 -4.31
N LEU A 24 -1.21 18.82 -4.34
CA LEU A 24 -0.49 19.28 -3.15
C LEU A 24 -1.45 19.86 -2.10
N ALA A 25 -2.44 20.66 -2.52
CA ALA A 25 -3.44 21.21 -1.60
C ALA A 25 -4.32 20.11 -0.99
N GLY A 26 -4.76 19.14 -1.80
CA GLY A 26 -5.54 18.01 -1.37
C GLY A 26 -4.78 17.14 -0.35
N LEU A 27 -3.53 16.78 -0.66
CA LEU A 27 -2.68 16.02 0.25
C LEU A 27 -2.46 16.76 1.58
N ARG A 28 -2.12 18.06 1.52
CA ARG A 28 -1.96 18.86 2.74
C ARG A 28 -3.23 18.87 3.59
N ARG A 29 -4.40 19.02 2.97
CA ARG A 29 -5.68 18.98 3.67
C ARG A 29 -5.93 17.62 4.32
N VAL A 30 -5.82 16.52 3.56
CA VAL A 30 -6.04 15.15 4.07
C VAL A 30 -5.10 14.87 5.24
N PHE A 31 -3.79 15.06 5.05
CA PHE A 31 -2.78 14.76 6.08
C PHE A 31 -2.76 15.74 7.27
N SER A 32 -3.50 16.85 7.23
CA SER A 32 -3.66 17.74 8.39
C SER A 32 -4.75 17.26 9.36
N VAL A 33 -5.71 16.46 8.88
CA VAL A 33 -6.89 16.01 9.64
C VAL A 33 -7.03 14.50 9.75
N ALA A 34 -6.26 13.74 8.96
CA ALA A 34 -6.28 12.29 9.00
C ALA A 34 -5.82 11.78 10.36
N PRO A 35 -6.54 10.81 10.97
CA PRO A 35 -6.09 10.17 12.20
C PRO A 35 -4.76 9.46 11.96
N ALA A 36 -3.90 9.51 12.95
CA ALA A 36 -2.58 8.87 12.90
C ALA A 36 -2.38 8.00 14.13
N LEU A 37 -1.47 7.04 14.03
CA LEU A 37 -1.06 6.24 15.16
C LEU A 37 -0.43 7.15 16.23
N THR A 38 -1.01 7.14 17.43
CA THR A 38 -0.58 8.02 18.51
C THR A 38 0.70 7.51 19.18
N PRO A 39 1.63 8.40 19.53
CA PRO A 39 2.74 8.02 20.38
C PRO A 39 2.23 7.48 21.72
N LEU A 40 2.92 6.49 22.27
CA LEU A 40 2.62 5.91 23.57
C LEU A 40 3.77 6.16 24.51
N SER A 41 3.48 6.46 25.79
CA SER A 41 4.51 6.57 26.81
C SER A 41 5.13 5.19 27.08
N GLU A 42 6.45 5.15 27.30
CA GLU A 42 7.14 3.91 27.72
C GLU A 42 6.61 3.35 29.04
N GLN A 43 6.05 4.23 29.88
CA GLN A 43 5.50 3.89 31.20
C GLN A 43 4.04 3.39 31.13
N GLU A 44 3.40 3.47 29.98
CA GLU A 44 2.02 2.97 29.81
C GLU A 44 1.97 1.48 30.09
N PRO A 45 1.07 1.00 30.96
CA PRO A 45 1.02 -0.42 31.31
C PRO A 45 0.61 -1.27 30.10
N LEU A 46 1.15 -2.49 30.04
CA LEU A 46 0.68 -3.47 29.04
C LEU A 46 -0.76 -3.86 29.35
N PRO A 47 -1.58 -4.07 28.30
CA PRO A 47 -2.93 -4.61 28.49
C PRO A 47 -2.88 -5.97 29.20
N GLU A 48 -3.53 -6.07 30.39
CA GLU A 48 -3.34 -7.25 31.27
C GLU A 48 -4.00 -8.52 30.77
N HIS A 49 -5.13 -8.40 30.08
CA HIS A 49 -5.96 -9.54 29.66
C HIS A 49 -6.00 -9.73 28.15
N CYS A 50 -5.06 -9.14 27.42
CA CYS A 50 -5.03 -9.27 25.97
C CYS A 50 -4.11 -10.38 25.51
N SER A 51 -4.50 -11.02 24.41
CA SER A 51 -3.64 -11.89 23.61
C SER A 51 -3.58 -11.41 22.17
N LEU A 52 -2.40 -11.49 21.55
CA LEU A 52 -2.17 -11.11 20.16
C LEU A 52 -1.47 -12.22 19.39
N THR A 53 -2.03 -12.62 18.27
CA THR A 53 -1.32 -13.44 17.27
C THR A 53 -0.99 -12.59 16.06
N VAL A 54 0.28 -12.49 15.71
CA VAL A 54 0.75 -11.88 14.46
C VAL A 54 0.89 -12.98 13.42
N VAL A 55 0.20 -12.82 12.30
CA VAL A 55 0.19 -13.76 11.16
C VAL A 55 0.92 -13.12 9.99
N ILE A 56 1.92 -13.81 9.45
CA ILE A 56 2.72 -13.40 8.30
C ILE A 56 2.56 -14.44 7.20
N PRO A 57 1.63 -14.28 6.24
CA PRO A 57 1.54 -15.14 5.09
C PRO A 57 2.75 -14.89 4.17
N ALA A 58 3.39 -15.94 3.71
CA ALA A 58 4.59 -15.88 2.89
C ALA A 58 4.51 -16.83 1.70
N TYR A 59 4.88 -16.35 0.52
CA TYR A 59 5.09 -17.13 -0.70
C TYR A 59 6.22 -16.52 -1.52
N ASN A 60 7.35 -17.21 -1.61
CA ASN A 60 8.55 -16.75 -2.30
C ASN A 60 8.98 -15.34 -1.83
N GLU A 61 9.20 -15.22 -0.52
CA GLU A 61 9.58 -13.98 0.18
C GLU A 61 11.01 -14.04 0.76
N GLU A 62 11.91 -14.81 0.16
CA GLU A 62 13.27 -14.95 0.68
C GLU A 62 14.01 -13.63 0.86
N GLU A 63 13.72 -12.61 0.01
CA GLU A 63 14.35 -11.30 0.12
C GLU A 63 13.81 -10.45 1.29
N ASN A 64 12.57 -10.72 1.72
CA ASN A 64 11.84 -9.88 2.67
C ASN A 64 11.64 -10.52 4.04
N ILE A 65 11.41 -11.83 4.10
CA ILE A 65 10.92 -12.52 5.31
C ILE A 65 11.83 -12.29 6.54
N SER A 66 13.15 -12.31 6.39
CA SER A 66 14.07 -12.10 7.50
C SER A 66 13.97 -10.68 8.08
N ARG A 67 13.77 -9.69 7.22
CA ARG A 67 13.60 -8.28 7.62
C ARG A 67 12.25 -8.07 8.30
N CYS A 68 11.17 -8.58 7.72
CA CYS A 68 9.82 -8.50 8.27
C CYS A 68 9.76 -9.20 9.63
N LEU A 69 10.03 -10.49 9.67
CA LEU A 69 9.96 -11.30 10.88
C LEU A 69 10.91 -10.80 11.97
N GLY A 70 12.13 -10.39 11.59
CA GLY A 70 13.09 -9.78 12.52
C GLY A 70 12.55 -8.50 13.15
N SER A 71 11.88 -7.63 12.39
CA SER A 71 11.27 -6.41 12.93
C SER A 71 10.15 -6.70 13.93
N VAL A 72 9.33 -7.74 13.66
CA VAL A 72 8.28 -8.21 14.57
C VAL A 72 8.86 -8.78 15.85
N LEU A 73 9.82 -9.72 15.72
CA LEU A 73 10.41 -10.38 16.89
C LEU A 73 11.22 -9.44 17.79
N ASN A 74 11.77 -8.36 17.23
CA ASN A 74 12.47 -7.32 17.98
C ASN A 74 11.54 -6.19 18.48
N SER A 75 10.24 -6.29 18.27
CA SER A 75 9.27 -5.32 18.76
C SER A 75 9.15 -5.36 20.28
N GLN A 76 8.83 -4.21 20.86
CA GLN A 76 8.38 -4.14 22.26
C GLN A 76 7.12 -5.02 22.41
N PRO A 77 7.01 -5.82 23.48
CA PRO A 77 5.84 -6.66 23.71
C PRO A 77 4.55 -5.82 23.66
N PRO A 78 3.57 -6.18 22.82
CA PRO A 78 2.29 -5.46 22.75
C PRO A 78 1.37 -5.77 23.93
N CYS A 79 1.47 -6.99 24.49
CA CYS A 79 0.76 -7.50 25.65
C CYS A 79 1.55 -8.65 26.29
N LYS A 80 1.04 -9.21 27.40
CA LYS A 80 1.72 -10.32 28.12
C LYS A 80 1.76 -11.62 27.32
N HIS A 81 0.70 -11.89 26.54
CA HIS A 81 0.55 -13.10 25.76
C HIS A 81 0.50 -12.78 24.28
N TRP A 82 1.59 -13.02 23.58
CA TRP A 82 1.62 -12.81 22.15
C TRP A 82 2.50 -13.83 21.44
N GLN A 83 2.16 -14.10 20.19
CA GLN A 83 2.86 -15.06 19.34
C GLN A 83 2.93 -14.60 17.90
N VAL A 84 3.85 -15.20 17.14
CA VAL A 84 4.05 -14.95 15.71
C VAL A 84 3.92 -16.24 14.96
N VAL A 85 3.09 -16.26 13.92
CA VAL A 85 2.92 -17.42 13.03
C VAL A 85 3.26 -16.98 11.61
N VAL A 86 4.38 -17.44 11.10
CA VAL A 86 4.69 -17.35 9.66
C VAL A 86 3.98 -18.49 8.97
N VAL A 87 3.22 -18.21 7.91
CA VAL A 87 2.54 -19.25 7.14
C VAL A 87 3.13 -19.33 5.75
N ASP A 88 3.89 -20.39 5.51
CA ASP A 88 4.51 -20.66 4.22
C ASP A 88 3.52 -21.35 3.28
N ASP A 89 3.15 -20.66 2.20
CA ASP A 89 2.22 -21.14 1.19
C ASP A 89 2.96 -21.91 0.07
N ASP A 90 3.75 -22.91 0.45
CA ASP A 90 4.50 -23.77 -0.49
C ASP A 90 5.53 -22.96 -1.31
N SER A 91 6.38 -22.19 -0.62
CA SER A 91 7.49 -21.47 -1.24
C SER A 91 8.51 -22.41 -1.86
N SER A 92 9.02 -22.05 -3.02
CA SER A 92 10.05 -22.79 -3.76
C SER A 92 11.47 -22.21 -3.60
N ASP A 93 11.57 -21.06 -2.93
CA ASP A 93 12.82 -20.36 -2.60
C ASP A 93 13.25 -20.62 -1.14
N ALA A 94 14.20 -19.84 -0.63
CA ALA A 94 14.71 -19.97 0.75
C ALA A 94 13.81 -19.33 1.83
N THR A 95 12.54 -19.00 1.55
CA THR A 95 11.62 -18.34 2.49
C THR A 95 11.49 -19.12 3.80
N ASN A 96 11.19 -20.41 3.71
CA ASN A 96 10.97 -21.28 4.88
C ASN A 96 12.25 -21.41 5.74
N GLU A 97 13.39 -21.67 5.10
CA GLU A 97 14.69 -21.79 5.77
C GLU A 97 15.05 -20.49 6.51
N ARG A 98 14.88 -19.34 5.84
CA ARG A 98 15.18 -18.03 6.44
C ARG A 98 14.25 -17.68 7.59
N ALA A 99 12.97 -18.06 7.52
CA ALA A 99 12.03 -17.86 8.63
C ALA A 99 12.45 -18.66 9.86
N HIS A 100 12.78 -19.95 9.68
CA HIS A 100 13.29 -20.79 10.78
C HIS A 100 14.58 -20.28 11.38
N ALA A 101 15.55 -19.86 10.54
CA ALA A 101 16.81 -19.28 11.01
C ALA A 101 16.59 -17.98 11.80
N CYS A 102 15.66 -17.11 11.36
CA CYS A 102 15.32 -15.88 12.06
C CYS A 102 14.70 -16.17 13.44
N ILE A 103 13.80 -17.15 13.54
CA ILE A 103 13.19 -17.56 14.82
C ILE A 103 14.26 -18.12 15.76
N ALA A 104 15.13 -19.00 15.26
CA ALA A 104 16.18 -19.63 16.07
C ALA A 104 17.21 -18.62 16.61
N ALA A 105 17.46 -17.54 15.88
CA ALA A 105 18.37 -16.47 16.29
C ALA A 105 17.72 -15.42 17.22
N SER A 106 16.39 -15.47 17.41
CA SER A 106 15.66 -14.47 18.17
C SER A 106 15.71 -14.72 19.67
N SER A 107 15.84 -13.62 20.44
CA SER A 107 15.66 -13.60 21.91
C SER A 107 14.31 -13.00 22.32
N SER A 108 13.36 -12.94 21.40
CA SER A 108 12.02 -12.39 21.65
C SER A 108 11.29 -13.10 22.79
N SER A 109 10.43 -12.37 23.49
CA SER A 109 9.48 -12.96 24.45
C SER A 109 8.28 -13.63 23.77
N ALA A 110 8.11 -13.40 22.44
CA ALA A 110 7.06 -14.05 21.68
C ALA A 110 7.34 -15.53 21.43
N SER A 111 6.31 -16.35 21.50
CA SER A 111 6.33 -17.66 20.86
C SER A 111 6.28 -17.46 19.35
N ALA A 112 7.17 -18.10 18.59
CA ALA A 112 7.20 -17.96 17.14
C ALA A 112 7.28 -19.34 16.47
N SER A 113 6.55 -19.51 15.37
CA SER A 113 6.49 -20.77 14.62
C SER A 113 6.32 -20.52 13.12
N VAL A 114 6.71 -21.52 12.33
CA VAL A 114 6.42 -21.59 10.90
C VAL A 114 5.40 -22.70 10.67
N LEU A 115 4.29 -22.34 10.03
CA LEU A 115 3.22 -23.26 9.63
C LEU A 115 3.26 -23.44 8.13
N GLN A 116 3.13 -24.67 7.65
CA GLN A 116 2.87 -24.95 6.24
C GLN A 116 1.38 -24.80 5.95
N ALA A 117 1.02 -23.99 4.94
CA ALA A 117 -0.38 -23.79 4.57
C ALA A 117 -1.07 -25.06 4.06
N GLY A 118 -0.29 -26.00 3.55
CA GLY A 118 -0.80 -27.26 3.01
C GLY A 118 -1.53 -27.11 1.68
N THR A 119 -2.04 -28.23 1.17
CA THR A 119 -2.75 -28.28 -0.11
C THR A 119 -4.15 -27.67 0.00
N ARG A 120 -4.53 -26.94 -1.05
CA ARG A 120 -5.91 -26.39 -1.16
C ARG A 120 -6.90 -27.51 -1.45
N PRO A 121 -8.15 -27.42 -0.93
CA PRO A 121 -9.20 -28.38 -1.25
C PRO A 121 -9.47 -28.45 -2.76
N GLU A 122 -9.65 -29.67 -3.27
CA GLU A 122 -10.02 -29.86 -4.68
C GLU A 122 -11.38 -29.21 -4.99
N GLY A 123 -11.45 -28.49 -6.12
CA GLY A 123 -12.68 -27.82 -6.56
C GLY A 123 -12.96 -26.48 -5.87
N GLU A 124 -12.19 -26.08 -4.87
CA GLU A 124 -12.29 -24.74 -4.26
C GLU A 124 -11.25 -23.80 -4.87
N HIS A 125 -11.71 -22.58 -5.12
CA HIS A 125 -10.88 -21.54 -5.69
C HIS A 125 -10.31 -20.65 -4.60
N TRP A 126 -8.97 -20.65 -4.43
CA TRP A 126 -8.28 -19.91 -3.38
C TRP A 126 -7.16 -19.02 -3.93
N VAL A 127 -7.17 -17.76 -3.55
CA VAL A 127 -5.98 -16.89 -3.62
C VAL A 127 -5.01 -17.30 -2.51
N GLY A 128 -3.70 -17.34 -2.81
CA GLY A 128 -2.68 -17.86 -1.89
C GLY A 128 -2.69 -17.22 -0.51
N LYS A 129 -2.73 -15.88 -0.45
CA LYS A 129 -2.77 -15.15 0.82
C LYS A 129 -3.98 -15.53 1.67
N ASN A 130 -5.17 -15.62 1.05
CA ASN A 130 -6.39 -15.98 1.77
C ASN A 130 -6.33 -17.40 2.34
N TRP A 131 -5.74 -18.33 1.59
CA TRP A 131 -5.51 -19.69 2.06
C TRP A 131 -4.58 -19.71 3.26
N ALA A 132 -3.40 -19.11 3.14
CA ALA A 132 -2.40 -19.04 4.22
C ALA A 132 -2.98 -18.41 5.49
N CYS A 133 -3.68 -17.26 5.38
CA CYS A 133 -4.34 -16.61 6.51
C CYS A 133 -5.42 -17.50 7.15
N THR A 134 -6.20 -18.24 6.34
CA THR A 134 -7.21 -19.17 6.84
C THR A 134 -6.57 -20.33 7.61
N GLN A 135 -5.45 -20.89 7.11
CA GLN A 135 -4.75 -21.96 7.80
C GLN A 135 -4.13 -21.49 9.12
N ALA A 136 -3.58 -20.25 9.15
CA ALA A 136 -3.12 -19.67 10.41
C ALA A 136 -4.23 -19.65 11.46
N ILE A 137 -5.40 -19.14 11.10
CA ILE A 137 -6.54 -19.02 12.03
C ILE A 137 -7.05 -20.41 12.45
N ALA A 138 -7.10 -21.37 11.53
CA ALA A 138 -7.52 -22.75 11.83
C ALA A 138 -6.55 -23.48 12.77
N SER A 139 -5.28 -23.07 12.83
CA SER A 139 -4.27 -23.61 13.76
C SER A 139 -4.37 -23.05 15.19
N LEU A 140 -5.11 -21.96 15.36
CA LEU A 140 -5.28 -21.30 16.65
C LEU A 140 -6.49 -21.90 17.42
N PRO A 141 -6.45 -21.90 18.76
CA PRO A 141 -7.64 -22.24 19.55
C PRO A 141 -8.82 -21.32 19.23
N ASP A 142 -10.02 -21.86 19.27
CA ASP A 142 -11.22 -21.03 19.27
C ASP A 142 -11.21 -20.10 20.48
N SER A 143 -11.61 -18.87 20.27
CA SER A 143 -11.65 -17.87 21.34
C SER A 143 -12.92 -17.05 21.29
N THR A 144 -13.64 -17.05 22.41
CA THR A 144 -14.78 -16.13 22.66
C THR A 144 -14.37 -14.93 23.50
N ASP A 145 -13.09 -14.85 23.91
CA ASP A 145 -12.56 -13.74 24.70
C ASP A 145 -12.50 -12.46 23.83
N PRO A 146 -13.19 -11.38 24.20
CA PRO A 146 -13.21 -10.13 23.47
C PRO A 146 -11.83 -9.44 23.41
N ASN A 147 -10.89 -9.87 24.23
CA ASN A 147 -9.53 -9.34 24.28
C ASN A 147 -8.51 -10.16 23.45
N THR A 148 -9.00 -11.12 22.67
CA THR A 148 -8.16 -11.86 21.71
C THR A 148 -8.07 -11.09 20.39
N TRP A 149 -6.85 -10.85 19.93
CA TRP A 149 -6.56 -10.09 18.72
C TRP A 149 -5.74 -10.91 17.73
N VAL A 150 -5.95 -10.65 16.46
CA VAL A 150 -5.14 -11.20 15.37
C VAL A 150 -4.70 -10.06 14.45
N LEU A 151 -3.42 -9.99 14.17
CA LEU A 151 -2.81 -9.04 13.25
C LEU A 151 -2.31 -9.77 12.01
N PHE A 152 -2.77 -9.39 10.85
CA PHE A 152 -2.20 -9.82 9.58
C PHE A 152 -1.26 -8.73 9.06
N ILE A 153 -0.03 -9.11 8.70
CA ILE A 153 0.94 -8.23 8.05
C ILE A 153 1.54 -8.93 6.84
N ASP A 154 1.84 -8.17 5.79
CA ASP A 154 2.52 -8.70 4.61
C ASP A 154 4.02 -8.95 4.90
N ALA A 155 4.61 -9.90 4.20
CA ALA A 155 6.01 -10.31 4.43
C ALA A 155 7.06 -9.27 3.97
N ASP A 156 6.64 -8.22 3.27
CA ASP A 156 7.46 -7.09 2.83
C ASP A 156 7.35 -5.84 3.75
N VAL A 157 6.63 -5.99 4.87
CA VAL A 157 6.48 -4.98 5.92
C VAL A 157 7.69 -4.98 6.87
N GLN A 158 8.05 -3.81 7.36
CA GLN A 158 8.97 -3.63 8.48
C GLN A 158 8.32 -2.73 9.54
N LEU A 159 8.28 -3.20 10.78
CA LEU A 159 7.68 -2.49 11.89
C LEU A 159 8.72 -1.69 12.69
N ALA A 160 8.33 -0.50 13.15
CA ALA A 160 9.07 0.21 14.20
C ALA A 160 8.95 -0.57 15.53
N PRO A 161 9.94 -0.44 16.44
CA PRO A 161 9.97 -1.22 17.68
C PRO A 161 8.71 -1.10 18.55
N ASP A 162 8.03 0.04 18.54
CA ASP A 162 6.84 0.33 19.35
C ASP A 162 5.51 0.15 18.59
N ALA A 163 5.57 -0.21 17.30
CA ALA A 163 4.41 -0.22 16.41
C ALA A 163 3.29 -1.15 16.91
N LEU A 164 3.61 -2.39 17.28
CA LEU A 164 2.62 -3.37 17.76
C LEU A 164 1.94 -2.90 19.04
N ARG A 165 2.72 -2.36 19.97
CA ARG A 165 2.21 -1.88 21.26
C ARG A 165 1.29 -0.68 21.09
N ARG A 166 1.71 0.31 20.30
CA ARG A 166 0.90 1.49 19.98
C ARG A 166 -0.41 1.12 19.28
N ALA A 167 -0.33 0.24 18.27
CA ALA A 167 -1.49 -0.17 17.49
C ALA A 167 -2.52 -0.92 18.35
N LEU A 168 -2.08 -1.89 19.15
CA LEU A 168 -2.99 -2.63 20.03
C LEU A 168 -3.63 -1.72 21.08
N HIS A 169 -2.84 -0.83 21.70
CA HIS A 169 -3.35 0.12 22.68
C HIS A 169 -4.41 1.04 22.08
N GLN A 170 -4.12 1.65 20.93
CA GLN A 170 -5.08 2.54 20.27
C GLN A 170 -6.31 1.80 19.76
N ALA A 171 -6.17 0.57 19.24
CA ALA A 171 -7.30 -0.26 18.82
C ALA A 171 -8.26 -0.57 20.00
N ILE A 172 -7.70 -0.83 21.18
CA ILE A 172 -8.48 -1.05 22.40
C ILE A 172 -9.18 0.24 22.83
N GLN A 173 -8.44 1.35 22.92
CA GLN A 173 -9.00 2.66 23.33
C GLN A 173 -10.11 3.15 22.41
N GLU A 174 -9.97 2.91 21.11
CA GLU A 174 -10.95 3.31 20.10
C GLU A 174 -12.04 2.25 19.89
N GLU A 175 -12.04 1.16 20.66
CA GLU A 175 -12.99 0.04 20.58
C GLU A 175 -13.11 -0.50 19.14
N ALA A 176 -11.98 -0.57 18.42
CA ALA A 176 -11.96 -1.01 17.03
C ALA A 176 -12.19 -2.53 16.94
N ASP A 177 -12.97 -2.94 15.95
CA ASP A 177 -13.10 -4.34 15.53
C ASP A 177 -12.09 -4.69 14.43
N LEU A 178 -11.80 -3.72 13.56
CA LEU A 178 -10.68 -3.72 12.62
C LEU A 178 -9.92 -2.38 12.74
N PHE A 179 -8.64 -2.46 13.07
CA PHE A 179 -7.71 -1.34 13.10
C PHE A 179 -6.64 -1.55 12.02
N SER A 180 -6.54 -0.64 11.08
CA SER A 180 -5.57 -0.74 9.98
C SER A 180 -4.70 0.50 9.89
N LEU A 181 -3.45 0.31 9.49
CA LEU A 181 -2.46 1.38 9.37
C LEU A 181 -2.01 1.56 7.93
N ALA A 182 -2.09 2.81 7.44
CA ALA A 182 -1.46 3.20 6.19
C ALA A 182 0.07 3.17 6.35
N PRO A 183 0.80 2.34 5.60
CA PRO A 183 2.24 2.26 5.70
C PRO A 183 2.93 3.43 4.99
N ARG A 184 4.18 3.69 5.36
CA ARG A 184 5.09 4.50 4.56
C ARG A 184 5.68 3.65 3.44
N LEU A 185 5.51 4.06 2.18
CA LEU A 185 6.15 3.40 1.06
C LEU A 185 7.65 3.78 1.03
N VAL A 186 8.50 2.79 1.20
CA VAL A 186 9.96 2.94 1.18
C VAL A 186 10.49 2.53 -0.19
N CYS A 187 11.47 3.28 -0.70
CA CYS A 187 12.07 3.00 -2.00
C CYS A 187 13.45 2.37 -1.82
N GLY A 188 13.58 1.08 -2.15
CA GLY A 188 14.83 0.32 -2.08
C GLY A 188 15.61 0.26 -3.41
N CYS A 189 14.94 0.52 -4.55
CA CYS A 189 15.56 0.48 -5.88
C CYS A 189 15.14 1.68 -6.74
N LEU A 190 15.86 1.90 -7.87
CA LEU A 190 15.55 3.04 -8.76
C LEU A 190 14.13 2.99 -9.33
N ALA A 191 13.59 1.80 -9.61
CA ALA A 191 12.22 1.67 -10.12
C ALA A 191 11.19 2.19 -9.12
N GLU A 192 11.37 1.89 -7.84
CA GLU A 192 10.52 2.44 -6.79
C GLU A 192 10.68 3.96 -6.65
N TRP A 193 11.91 4.49 -6.73
CA TRP A 193 12.11 5.94 -6.72
C TRP A 193 11.42 6.69 -7.86
N MET A 194 11.24 6.04 -9.02
CA MET A 194 10.49 6.59 -10.15
C MET A 194 8.99 6.62 -9.89
N VAL A 195 8.43 5.52 -9.37
CA VAL A 195 6.99 5.25 -9.39
C VAL A 195 6.32 5.43 -8.02
N GLN A 196 6.91 4.90 -6.94
CA GLN A 196 6.27 4.88 -5.62
C GLN A 196 5.91 6.27 -5.06
N PRO A 197 6.70 7.34 -5.23
CA PRO A 197 6.29 8.67 -4.78
C PRO A 197 5.04 9.21 -5.50
N ILE A 198 4.87 8.83 -6.77
CA ILE A 198 3.65 9.15 -7.54
C ILE A 198 2.48 8.37 -6.98
N MET A 199 2.64 7.04 -6.85
CA MET A 199 1.61 6.15 -6.35
C MET A 199 1.20 6.49 -4.92
N ALA A 200 2.16 6.76 -4.03
CA ALA A 200 1.89 7.23 -2.66
C ALA A 200 1.05 8.51 -2.63
N SER A 201 1.32 9.45 -3.56
CA SER A 201 0.56 10.68 -3.68
C SER A 201 -0.88 10.43 -4.16
N LEU A 202 -1.06 9.51 -5.11
CA LEU A 202 -2.39 9.12 -5.61
C LEU A 202 -3.18 8.37 -4.54
N LEU A 203 -2.56 7.42 -3.86
CA LEU A 203 -3.18 6.66 -2.78
C LEU A 203 -3.55 7.58 -1.61
N GLY A 204 -2.65 8.50 -1.24
CA GLY A 204 -2.88 9.45 -0.14
C GLY A 204 -4.02 10.45 -0.41
N LEU A 205 -4.33 10.74 -1.69
CA LEU A 205 -5.47 11.57 -2.06
C LEU A 205 -6.72 10.74 -2.38
N GLY A 206 -6.53 9.54 -2.95
CA GLY A 206 -7.62 8.70 -3.47
C GLY A 206 -8.29 7.85 -2.38
N PHE A 207 -7.60 7.55 -1.28
CA PHE A 207 -8.21 6.79 -0.19
C PHE A 207 -8.97 7.71 0.76
N PRO A 208 -10.26 7.47 0.91
CA PRO A 208 -11.14 8.33 1.71
C PRO A 208 -10.97 8.02 3.20
N ILE A 209 -9.82 8.41 3.79
CA ILE A 209 -9.48 8.09 5.19
C ILE A 209 -10.49 8.68 6.18
N LEU A 210 -11.06 9.84 5.87
CA LEU A 210 -12.05 10.49 6.75
C LEU A 210 -13.39 9.77 6.70
N GLU A 211 -13.87 9.48 5.50
CA GLU A 211 -15.13 8.76 5.27
C GLU A 211 -15.06 7.32 5.77
N THR A 212 -13.90 6.69 5.65
CA THR A 212 -13.66 5.34 6.21
C THR A 212 -13.85 5.31 7.72
N ASN A 213 -13.41 6.35 8.41
CA ASN A 213 -13.52 6.47 9.87
C ASN A 213 -14.87 7.04 10.33
N ASP A 214 -15.71 7.54 9.45
CA ASP A 214 -17.07 8.01 9.77
C ASP A 214 -18.01 6.80 9.90
N PRO A 215 -18.62 6.55 11.07
CA PRO A 215 -19.54 5.44 11.25
C PRO A 215 -20.83 5.58 10.42
N ASN A 216 -21.17 6.79 9.96
CA ASN A 216 -22.36 7.06 9.13
C ASN A 216 -22.10 6.93 7.64
N SER A 217 -20.85 6.67 7.21
CA SER A 217 -20.48 6.51 5.82
C SER A 217 -20.37 5.03 5.47
N ASP A 218 -20.86 4.64 4.28
CA ASP A 218 -20.68 3.27 3.74
C ASP A 218 -19.27 3.04 3.16
N VAL A 219 -18.47 4.10 3.08
CA VAL A 219 -17.10 4.00 2.55
C VAL A 219 -16.23 3.22 3.52
N ALA A 220 -15.60 2.16 3.01
CA ALA A 220 -14.69 1.30 3.77
C ALA A 220 -13.37 1.11 3.03
N PHE A 221 -12.28 1.19 3.77
CA PHE A 221 -10.93 0.93 3.29
C PHE A 221 -10.05 0.42 4.42
N ALA A 222 -9.15 -0.50 4.14
CA ALA A 222 -8.06 -0.92 5.01
C ALA A 222 -6.82 -1.18 4.17
N ALA A 223 -5.65 -1.06 4.75
CA ALA A 223 -4.38 -1.38 4.10
C ALA A 223 -3.95 -2.80 4.48
N GLY A 224 -3.89 -3.69 3.51
CA GLY A 224 -3.49 -5.09 3.67
C GLY A 224 -2.17 -5.33 4.42
N PRO A 225 -1.15 -4.43 4.27
CA PRO A 225 0.10 -4.54 5.01
C PRO A 225 -0.02 -4.51 6.54
N PHE A 226 -1.11 -3.99 7.10
CA PHE A 226 -1.33 -3.99 8.56
C PHE A 226 -2.83 -3.99 8.88
N MET A 227 -3.36 -5.15 9.26
CA MET A 227 -4.77 -5.35 9.58
C MET A 227 -4.91 -6.05 10.94
N LEU A 228 -5.20 -5.28 11.98
CA LEU A 228 -5.40 -5.77 13.36
C LEU A 228 -6.89 -5.93 13.65
N PHE A 229 -7.33 -7.17 13.83
CA PHE A 229 -8.71 -7.52 14.11
C PHE A 229 -8.90 -7.94 15.57
N ARG A 230 -10.04 -7.56 16.15
CA ARG A 230 -10.60 -8.30 17.27
C ARG A 230 -11.02 -9.68 16.77
N ARG A 231 -10.52 -10.76 17.39
CA ARG A 231 -10.71 -12.13 16.90
C ARG A 231 -12.19 -12.46 16.69
N GLY A 232 -13.05 -12.17 17.65
CA GLY A 232 -14.49 -12.43 17.53
C GLY A 232 -15.17 -11.67 16.38
N ALA A 233 -14.71 -10.46 16.06
CA ALA A 233 -15.21 -9.70 14.92
C ALA A 233 -14.77 -10.32 13.58
N TYR A 234 -13.51 -10.76 13.50
CA TYR A 234 -12.97 -11.46 12.34
C TYR A 234 -13.72 -12.77 12.08
N ASP A 235 -13.94 -13.59 13.10
CA ASP A 235 -14.66 -14.86 12.99
C ASP A 235 -16.11 -14.67 12.58
N ALA A 236 -16.76 -13.65 13.12
CA ALA A 236 -18.17 -13.36 12.85
C ALA A 236 -18.43 -12.93 11.38
N ILE A 237 -17.44 -12.39 10.66
CA ILE A 237 -17.55 -12.07 9.24
C ILE A 237 -17.08 -13.23 8.34
N GLY A 238 -16.66 -14.36 8.92
CA GLY A 238 -16.10 -15.52 8.22
C GLY A 238 -14.65 -15.37 7.77
N GLY A 239 -14.00 -14.25 8.14
CA GLY A 239 -12.58 -13.99 7.88
C GLY A 239 -12.16 -14.18 6.42
N HIS A 240 -10.91 -14.53 6.18
CA HIS A 240 -10.36 -14.81 4.85
C HIS A 240 -11.03 -16.01 4.16
N ARG A 241 -11.62 -16.94 4.92
CA ARG A 241 -12.33 -18.08 4.34
C ARG A 241 -13.54 -17.65 3.51
N SER A 242 -14.28 -16.64 3.96
CA SER A 242 -15.44 -16.11 3.22
C SER A 242 -15.05 -15.39 1.92
N LEU A 243 -13.76 -15.07 1.77
CA LEU A 243 -13.18 -14.32 0.66
C LEU A 243 -12.14 -15.13 -0.12
N ALA A 244 -12.30 -16.47 -0.17
CA ALA A 244 -11.31 -17.39 -0.71
C ALA A 244 -10.74 -16.99 -2.07
N GLY A 245 -11.57 -16.56 -3.01
CA GLY A 245 -11.19 -16.14 -4.37
C GLY A 245 -10.93 -14.65 -4.55
N GLU A 246 -11.07 -13.83 -3.51
CA GLU A 246 -10.88 -12.37 -3.64
C GLU A 246 -9.40 -12.01 -3.73
N VAL A 247 -9.05 -11.20 -4.74
CA VAL A 247 -7.67 -10.75 -4.99
C VAL A 247 -7.32 -9.51 -4.16
N VAL A 248 -8.31 -8.70 -3.80
CA VAL A 248 -8.17 -7.48 -2.98
C VAL A 248 -8.92 -7.72 -1.67
N GLU A 249 -8.38 -8.65 -0.90
CA GLU A 249 -8.99 -9.17 0.33
C GLU A 249 -9.12 -8.12 1.43
N ASP A 250 -8.19 -7.19 1.52
CA ASP A 250 -8.16 -6.11 2.50
C ASP A 250 -9.37 -5.17 2.34
N LEU A 251 -9.67 -4.76 1.11
CA LEU A 251 -10.84 -3.96 0.80
C LEU A 251 -12.14 -4.72 1.07
N ALA A 252 -12.19 -6.01 0.72
CA ALA A 252 -13.36 -6.85 0.94
C ALA A 252 -13.62 -7.06 2.43
N LEU A 253 -12.58 -7.35 3.25
CA LEU A 253 -12.68 -7.46 4.71
C LEU A 253 -13.14 -6.15 5.34
N ALA A 254 -12.57 -5.00 4.92
CA ALA A 254 -12.96 -3.70 5.42
C ALA A 254 -14.45 -3.40 5.15
N ARG A 255 -14.92 -3.69 3.93
CA ARG A 255 -16.35 -3.55 3.55
C ARG A 255 -17.25 -4.45 4.39
N THR A 256 -16.85 -5.71 4.58
CA THR A 256 -17.65 -6.67 5.34
C THR A 256 -17.73 -6.29 6.83
N ILE A 257 -16.62 -5.85 7.45
CA ILE A 257 -16.60 -5.34 8.83
C ILE A 257 -17.56 -4.16 8.96
N LYS A 258 -17.45 -3.17 8.07
CA LYS A 258 -18.29 -1.96 8.16
C LYS A 258 -19.76 -2.25 7.89
N ALA A 259 -20.08 -3.06 6.89
CA ALA A 259 -21.43 -3.48 6.55
C ALA A 259 -22.09 -4.31 7.68
N SER A 260 -21.31 -5.01 8.51
CA SER A 260 -21.82 -5.73 9.69
C SER A 260 -22.07 -4.83 10.92
N GLY A 261 -21.93 -3.50 10.77
CA GLY A 261 -22.10 -2.53 11.85
C GLY A 261 -20.94 -2.50 12.86
N ARG A 262 -19.82 -3.15 12.54
CA ARG A 262 -18.62 -3.17 13.37
C ARG A 262 -17.73 -1.96 13.10
N ARG A 263 -16.88 -1.66 14.11
CA ARG A 263 -16.07 -0.45 14.10
C ARG A 263 -14.77 -0.64 13.33
N LEU A 264 -14.69 0.00 12.16
CA LEU A 264 -13.48 0.11 11.34
C LEU A 264 -12.73 1.39 11.70
N ARG A 265 -11.42 1.26 11.95
CA ARG A 265 -10.49 2.39 12.13
C ARG A 265 -9.32 2.27 11.18
N TYR A 266 -9.10 3.31 10.40
CA TYR A 266 -7.98 3.41 9.45
C TYR A 266 -7.16 4.66 9.77
N CYS A 267 -5.91 4.47 10.16
CA CYS A 267 -5.02 5.54 10.64
C CYS A 267 -3.71 5.58 9.84
N LEU A 268 -3.06 6.74 9.83
CA LEU A 268 -1.71 6.86 9.29
C LEU A 268 -0.71 6.20 10.24
N GLY A 269 0.04 5.22 9.77
CA GLY A 269 1.13 4.53 10.49
C GLY A 269 2.51 4.81 9.91
N LEU A 270 2.73 6.04 9.39
CA LEU A 270 3.88 6.38 8.54
C LEU A 270 5.23 6.40 9.29
N ASP A 271 5.22 6.45 10.60
CA ASP A 271 6.39 6.32 11.49
C ASP A 271 6.53 4.94 12.11
N ALA A 272 5.54 4.07 11.92
CA ALA A 272 5.42 2.77 12.56
C ALA A 272 5.52 1.58 11.59
N VAL A 273 5.08 1.77 10.34
CA VAL A 273 4.97 0.70 9.34
C VAL A 273 5.66 1.14 8.06
N ASP A 274 6.75 0.52 7.71
CA ASP A 274 7.44 0.67 6.43
C ASP A 274 7.06 -0.48 5.49
N LEU A 275 6.82 -0.16 4.22
CA LEU A 275 6.47 -1.10 3.16
C LEU A 275 7.42 -0.93 1.98
N GLN A 276 8.20 -1.95 1.68
CA GLN A 276 9.06 -2.02 0.50
C GLN A 276 8.57 -3.13 -0.43
N MET A 277 7.87 -2.74 -1.49
CA MET A 277 7.06 -3.66 -2.30
C MET A 277 7.84 -4.38 -3.40
N TYR A 278 8.80 -3.71 -4.04
CA TYR A 278 9.34 -4.19 -5.31
C TYR A 278 10.86 -4.15 -5.38
N PRO A 279 11.52 -5.30 -5.60
CA PRO A 279 12.98 -5.34 -5.71
C PRO A 279 13.50 -4.74 -7.03
N ASN A 280 12.65 -4.68 -8.07
CA ASN A 280 13.05 -4.23 -9.41
C ASN A 280 11.86 -3.75 -10.25
N LEU A 281 12.16 -3.24 -11.47
CA LEU A 281 11.15 -2.72 -12.39
C LEU A 281 10.16 -3.79 -12.88
N ALA A 282 10.60 -5.03 -13.06
CA ALA A 282 9.73 -6.11 -13.54
C ALA A 282 8.66 -6.46 -12.51
N ALA A 283 9.05 -6.62 -11.24
CA ALA A 283 8.14 -6.86 -10.12
C ALA A 283 7.19 -5.66 -9.90
N LEU A 284 7.70 -4.44 -9.99
CA LEU A 284 6.89 -3.22 -9.90
C LEU A 284 5.85 -3.14 -11.02
N TRP A 285 6.26 -3.44 -12.25
CA TRP A 285 5.36 -3.46 -13.39
C TRP A 285 4.25 -4.51 -13.26
N GLU A 286 4.60 -5.72 -12.82
CA GLU A 286 3.65 -6.80 -12.57
C GLU A 286 2.64 -6.39 -11.49
N GLY A 287 3.11 -5.93 -10.33
CA GLY A 287 2.27 -5.56 -9.21
C GLY A 287 1.33 -4.39 -9.51
N TRP A 288 1.83 -3.29 -10.07
CA TRP A 288 0.97 -2.16 -10.40
C TRP A 288 0.06 -2.42 -11.60
N SER A 289 0.49 -3.23 -12.59
CA SER A 289 -0.40 -3.66 -13.69
C SER A 289 -1.55 -4.52 -13.19
N LYS A 290 -1.37 -5.29 -12.09
CA LYS A 290 -2.45 -6.02 -11.43
C LYS A 290 -3.40 -5.06 -10.71
N ASN A 291 -2.86 -4.16 -9.91
CA ASN A 291 -3.64 -3.36 -8.96
C ASN A 291 -4.32 -2.14 -9.58
N TRP A 292 -3.77 -1.56 -10.67
CA TRP A 292 -4.25 -0.30 -11.25
C TRP A 292 -5.71 -0.35 -11.69
N PHE A 293 -6.07 -1.31 -12.55
CA PHE A 293 -7.43 -1.43 -13.09
C PHE A 293 -8.44 -1.88 -12.02
N LEU A 294 -8.01 -2.77 -11.11
CA LEU A 294 -8.83 -3.22 -9.98
C LEU A 294 -9.13 -2.08 -9.01
N GLY A 295 -8.12 -1.33 -8.61
CA GLY A 295 -8.27 -0.18 -7.72
C GLY A 295 -9.16 0.95 -8.29
N LEU A 296 -9.35 0.97 -9.63
CA LEU A 296 -10.22 1.90 -10.34
C LEU A 296 -11.56 1.25 -10.76
N GLU A 297 -12.02 0.26 -9.98
CA GLU A 297 -13.34 -0.39 -10.12
C GLU A 297 -13.54 -1.04 -11.50
N ARG A 298 -12.46 -1.51 -12.13
CA ARG A 298 -12.46 -2.08 -13.49
C ARG A 298 -13.06 -1.14 -14.55
N SER A 299 -13.00 0.16 -14.33
CA SER A 299 -13.50 1.16 -15.28
C SER A 299 -12.40 1.58 -16.25
N VAL A 300 -12.54 1.23 -17.53
CA VAL A 300 -11.59 1.60 -18.60
C VAL A 300 -11.41 3.13 -18.68
N PRO A 301 -12.48 3.96 -18.70
CA PRO A 301 -12.31 5.41 -18.74
C PRO A 301 -11.57 5.97 -17.52
N LYS A 302 -11.86 5.46 -16.30
CA LYS A 302 -11.15 5.87 -15.09
C LYS A 302 -9.67 5.49 -15.15
N ALA A 303 -9.37 4.26 -15.57
CA ALA A 303 -8.00 3.74 -15.63
C ALA A 303 -7.12 4.51 -16.63
N LEU A 304 -7.61 4.70 -17.86
CA LEU A 304 -6.89 5.43 -18.90
C LEU A 304 -6.82 6.93 -18.59
N GLY A 305 -7.92 7.52 -18.09
CA GLY A 305 -7.97 8.93 -17.69
C GLY A 305 -6.97 9.23 -16.57
N ALA A 306 -6.95 8.41 -15.51
CA ALA A 306 -5.98 8.55 -14.41
C ALA A 306 -4.53 8.41 -14.90
N GLY A 307 -4.24 7.44 -15.78
CA GLY A 307 -2.92 7.28 -16.40
C GLY A 307 -2.50 8.51 -17.22
N GLY A 308 -3.44 9.07 -18.00
CA GLY A 308 -3.21 10.29 -18.77
C GLY A 308 -2.95 11.53 -17.87
N VAL A 309 -3.70 11.66 -16.78
CA VAL A 309 -3.49 12.73 -15.78
C VAL A 309 -2.11 12.59 -15.13
N VAL A 310 -1.70 11.39 -14.73
CA VAL A 310 -0.36 11.14 -14.16
C VAL A 310 0.72 11.47 -15.16
N LEU A 311 0.58 11.03 -16.40
CA LEU A 311 1.53 11.35 -17.49
C LEU A 311 1.67 12.86 -17.67
N LEU A 312 0.54 13.59 -17.73
CA LEU A 312 0.51 15.03 -17.88
C LEU A 312 1.16 15.76 -16.69
N MET A 313 0.83 15.36 -15.45
CA MET A 313 1.30 16.05 -14.24
C MET A 313 2.78 15.77 -13.92
N PHE A 314 3.27 14.56 -14.16
CA PHE A 314 4.61 14.17 -13.74
C PHE A 314 5.64 14.18 -14.87
N SER A 315 5.31 13.72 -16.08
CA SER A 315 6.20 13.75 -17.23
C SER A 315 6.01 15.00 -18.08
N GLY A 316 4.77 15.49 -18.19
CA GLY A 316 4.42 16.66 -18.99
C GLY A 316 5.32 17.87 -18.76
N PRO A 317 5.57 18.35 -17.53
CA PRO A 317 6.42 19.49 -17.25
C PRO A 317 7.82 19.38 -17.84
N TRP A 318 8.44 18.21 -17.77
CA TRP A 318 9.77 17.92 -18.32
C TRP A 318 9.77 17.96 -19.85
N LEU A 319 8.80 17.28 -20.46
CA LEU A 319 8.65 17.22 -21.92
C LEU A 319 8.30 18.59 -22.51
N ILE A 320 7.42 19.33 -21.86
CA ILE A 320 7.03 20.70 -22.25
C ILE A 320 8.22 21.63 -22.16
N THR A 321 8.98 21.60 -21.06
CA THR A 321 10.18 22.43 -20.88
C THR A 321 11.21 22.13 -21.96
N ALA A 322 11.47 20.85 -22.26
CA ALA A 322 12.42 20.47 -23.30
C ALA A 322 11.96 20.92 -24.70
N ALA A 323 10.69 20.64 -25.05
CA ALA A 323 10.15 20.99 -26.36
C ALA A 323 10.09 22.51 -26.59
N SER A 324 9.55 23.27 -25.62
CA SER A 324 9.49 24.73 -25.72
C SER A 324 10.85 25.40 -25.64
N GLY A 325 11.81 24.83 -24.89
CA GLY A 325 13.20 25.27 -24.87
C GLY A 325 13.89 25.15 -26.24
N LEU A 326 13.67 24.04 -26.92
CA LEU A 326 14.18 23.84 -28.31
C LEU A 326 13.51 24.84 -29.27
N GLN A 327 12.22 25.10 -29.12
CA GLN A 327 11.53 26.10 -29.95
C GLN A 327 12.06 27.51 -29.71
N LEU A 328 12.36 27.90 -28.48
CA LEU A 328 12.93 29.21 -28.16
C LEU A 328 14.29 29.43 -28.80
N ILE A 329 15.09 28.37 -28.99
CA ILE A 329 16.38 28.44 -29.70
C ILE A 329 16.17 28.63 -31.18
N SER A 330 15.18 27.97 -31.78
CA SER A 330 14.95 27.98 -33.25
C SER A 330 14.04 29.12 -33.72
N ASN A 331 13.01 29.47 -32.91
CA ASN A 331 12.04 30.50 -33.25
C ASN A 331 11.34 30.98 -31.95
N ALA A 332 11.92 32.01 -31.34
CA ALA A 332 11.39 32.57 -30.08
C ALA A 332 10.02 33.23 -30.27
N THR A 333 8.95 32.58 -29.76
CA THR A 333 7.61 33.14 -29.69
C THR A 333 7.21 33.42 -28.25
N PRO A 334 6.33 34.41 -27.99
CA PRO A 334 5.80 34.64 -26.63
C PRO A 334 5.10 33.40 -26.05
N LEU A 335 4.41 32.62 -26.89
CA LEU A 335 3.73 31.40 -26.46
C LEU A 335 4.74 30.28 -26.07
N ALA A 336 5.82 30.11 -26.82
CA ALA A 336 6.91 29.17 -26.46
C ALA A 336 7.56 29.60 -25.13
N GLY A 337 7.76 30.90 -24.89
CA GLY A 337 8.24 31.43 -23.61
C GLY A 337 7.30 31.14 -22.46
N ALA A 338 6.00 31.32 -22.65
CA ALA A 338 4.98 30.99 -21.66
C ALA A 338 4.94 29.46 -21.38
N ALA A 339 5.00 28.62 -22.42
CA ALA A 339 5.03 27.15 -22.26
C ALA A 339 6.27 26.70 -21.48
N PHE A 340 7.45 27.26 -21.80
CA PHE A 340 8.69 26.98 -21.08
C PHE A 340 8.60 27.33 -19.60
N THR A 341 8.06 28.52 -19.29
CA THR A 341 7.86 28.98 -17.89
C THR A 341 6.91 28.09 -17.14
N LEU A 342 5.79 27.67 -17.75
CA LEU A 342 4.81 26.76 -17.14
C LEU A 342 5.39 25.35 -16.94
N GLY A 343 6.22 24.85 -17.86
CA GLY A 343 6.95 23.61 -17.68
C GLY A 343 7.90 23.66 -16.47
N LEU A 344 8.69 24.73 -16.35
CA LEU A 344 9.56 24.95 -15.19
C LEU A 344 8.76 25.09 -13.89
N LEU A 345 7.63 25.76 -13.92
CA LEU A 345 6.72 25.86 -12.77
C LEU A 345 6.26 24.46 -12.33
N GLY A 346 5.84 23.61 -13.27
CA GLY A 346 5.43 22.23 -13.00
C GLY A 346 6.57 21.40 -12.37
N ILE A 347 7.80 21.52 -12.88
CA ILE A 347 8.99 20.88 -12.29
C ILE A 347 9.23 21.40 -10.87
N GLY A 348 9.13 22.72 -10.66
CA GLY A 348 9.26 23.33 -9.34
C GLY A 348 8.18 22.83 -8.36
N LEU A 349 6.94 22.64 -8.81
CA LEU A 349 5.85 22.10 -7.99
C LEU A 349 6.11 20.62 -7.61
N GLN A 350 6.71 19.81 -8.48
CA GLN A 350 7.13 18.45 -8.13
C GLN A 350 8.21 18.47 -7.04
N LEU A 351 9.18 19.41 -7.12
CA LEU A 351 10.16 19.60 -6.05
C LEU A 351 9.48 20.04 -4.74
N VAL A 352 8.53 20.98 -4.79
CA VAL A 352 7.74 21.40 -3.61
C VAL A 352 7.00 20.22 -2.99
N LEU A 353 6.39 19.35 -3.80
CA LEU A 353 5.74 18.13 -3.34
C LEU A 353 6.74 17.22 -2.59
N ARG A 354 7.95 17.04 -3.14
CA ARG A 354 9.01 16.23 -2.50
C ARG A 354 9.57 16.88 -1.23
N LEU A 355 9.69 18.20 -1.18
CA LEU A 355 10.08 18.92 0.03
C LEU A 355 9.02 18.75 1.13
N TRP A 356 7.75 18.82 0.78
CA TRP A 356 6.66 18.60 1.72
C TRP A 356 6.65 17.15 2.24
N THR A 357 6.81 16.13 1.38
CA THR A 357 6.89 14.72 1.81
C THR A 357 8.12 14.46 2.67
N ARG A 358 9.26 15.13 2.40
CA ARG A 358 10.45 15.07 3.28
C ARG A 358 10.17 15.62 4.66
N GLN A 359 9.54 16.77 4.76
CA GLN A 359 9.21 17.39 6.04
C GLN A 359 8.20 16.60 6.85
N ARG A 360 7.21 15.99 6.18
CA ARG A 360 6.10 15.33 6.85
C ARG A 360 6.36 13.86 7.15
N PHE A 361 7.12 13.16 6.30
CA PHE A 361 7.28 11.70 6.33
C PHE A 361 8.74 11.26 6.33
N ALA A 362 9.68 12.18 6.48
CA ALA A 362 11.12 11.93 6.41
C ALA A 362 11.59 11.23 5.11
N VAL A 363 10.84 11.36 4.02
CA VAL A 363 11.21 10.80 2.71
C VAL A 363 12.41 11.57 2.14
N PRO A 364 13.53 10.92 1.80
CA PRO A 364 14.70 11.60 1.26
C PRO A 364 14.40 12.36 -0.04
N LEU A 365 15.12 13.48 -0.28
CA LEU A 365 15.03 14.21 -1.55
C LEU A 365 15.78 13.50 -2.69
N THR A 366 16.51 12.45 -2.39
CA THR A 366 17.25 11.68 -3.38
C THR A 366 16.34 11.29 -4.53
N HIS A 367 16.83 11.42 -5.74
CA HIS A 367 16.13 11.01 -6.97
C HIS A 367 14.75 11.68 -7.22
N TRP A 368 14.46 12.84 -6.60
CA TRP A 368 13.17 13.54 -6.77
C TRP A 368 12.81 13.82 -8.24
N TRP A 369 13.81 14.08 -9.08
CA TRP A 369 13.68 14.34 -10.51
C TRP A 369 13.27 13.11 -11.34
N LEU A 370 13.43 11.89 -10.80
CA LEU A 370 12.99 10.66 -11.45
C LEU A 370 11.46 10.53 -11.59
N MET A 371 10.69 11.36 -10.89
CA MET A 371 9.24 11.41 -11.04
C MET A 371 8.82 11.73 -12.49
N GLY A 372 9.66 12.47 -13.23
CA GLY A 372 9.44 12.70 -14.67
C GLY A 372 9.44 11.42 -15.50
N VAL A 373 10.36 10.50 -15.21
CA VAL A 373 10.40 9.16 -15.82
C VAL A 373 9.26 8.28 -15.28
N GLY A 374 9.00 8.39 -13.97
CA GLY A 374 7.92 7.66 -13.31
C GLY A 374 6.55 7.89 -13.94
N GLY A 375 6.25 9.13 -14.33
CA GLY A 375 5.01 9.45 -15.03
C GLY A 375 4.84 8.71 -16.36
N LEU A 376 5.94 8.50 -17.13
CA LEU A 376 5.93 7.67 -18.36
C LEU A 376 5.62 6.20 -18.02
N ILE A 377 6.25 5.67 -16.97
CA ILE A 377 6.06 4.28 -16.55
C ILE A 377 4.60 4.06 -16.12
N VAL A 378 4.04 4.91 -15.26
CA VAL A 378 2.64 4.82 -14.80
C VAL A 378 1.67 5.00 -15.96
N GLY A 379 1.97 5.95 -16.87
CA GLY A 379 1.20 6.16 -18.10
C GLY A 379 1.16 4.92 -19.00
N ALA A 380 2.22 4.11 -19.02
CA ALA A 380 2.29 2.85 -19.76
C ALA A 380 1.68 1.65 -18.99
N ILE A 381 1.73 1.66 -17.65
CA ILE A 381 1.07 0.67 -16.80
C ILE A 381 -0.46 0.72 -16.99
N ALA A 382 -1.05 1.91 -17.11
CA ALA A 382 -2.49 2.08 -17.20
C ALA A 382 -3.14 1.29 -18.38
N PRO A 383 -2.74 1.47 -19.64
CA PRO A 383 -3.27 0.68 -20.75
C PRO A 383 -2.89 -0.81 -20.66
N THR A 384 -1.70 -1.12 -20.13
CA THR A 384 -1.25 -2.52 -19.93
C THR A 384 -2.15 -3.24 -18.93
N SER A 385 -2.50 -2.59 -17.82
CA SER A 385 -3.39 -3.13 -16.79
C SER A 385 -4.79 -3.43 -17.35
N VAL A 386 -5.35 -2.47 -18.12
CA VAL A 386 -6.64 -2.66 -18.80
C VAL A 386 -6.58 -3.84 -19.77
N TRP A 387 -5.57 -3.87 -20.64
CA TRP A 387 -5.42 -4.93 -21.63
C TRP A 387 -5.28 -6.32 -21.00
N ARG A 388 -4.40 -6.46 -19.99
CA ARG A 388 -4.20 -7.73 -19.27
C ARG A 388 -5.49 -8.23 -18.62
N SER A 389 -6.23 -7.32 -17.98
CA SER A 389 -7.46 -7.67 -17.29
C SER A 389 -8.58 -8.08 -18.26
N LEU A 390 -8.73 -7.38 -19.41
CA LEU A 390 -9.76 -7.68 -20.40
C LEU A 390 -9.46 -8.95 -21.22
N THR A 391 -8.19 -9.31 -21.37
CA THR A 391 -7.79 -10.49 -22.17
C THR A 391 -7.57 -11.75 -21.32
N GLY A 392 -7.71 -11.67 -19.98
CA GLY A 392 -7.38 -12.78 -19.08
C GLY A 392 -5.89 -13.15 -19.08
N ARG A 393 -5.03 -12.37 -19.76
CA ARG A 393 -3.60 -12.64 -19.90
C ARG A 393 -2.84 -11.91 -18.79
N GLY A 394 -2.39 -12.67 -17.79
CA GLY A 394 -1.36 -12.13 -16.88
C GLY A 394 -1.83 -11.71 -15.51
N TRP A 395 -2.85 -12.34 -14.97
CA TRP A 395 -3.12 -12.35 -13.54
C TRP A 395 -2.15 -13.31 -12.86
N THR A 396 -0.88 -12.96 -12.84
CA THR A 396 0.16 -13.71 -12.14
C THR A 396 0.66 -12.90 -10.94
N TRP A 397 1.04 -13.60 -9.91
CA TRP A 397 1.76 -13.04 -8.77
C TRP A 397 2.91 -13.97 -8.41
N LYS A 398 4.14 -13.49 -8.53
CA LYS A 398 5.36 -14.29 -8.30
C LYS A 398 5.33 -15.64 -9.04
N GLY A 399 4.90 -15.61 -10.31
CA GLY A 399 4.85 -16.80 -11.17
C GLY A 399 3.62 -17.71 -10.99
N ARG A 400 2.79 -17.52 -9.94
CA ARG A 400 1.51 -18.23 -9.82
C ARG A 400 0.41 -17.50 -10.61
N SER A 401 -0.38 -18.26 -11.37
CA SER A 401 -1.61 -17.73 -11.94
C SER A 401 -2.56 -17.37 -10.80
N LEU A 402 -2.97 -16.12 -10.75
CA LEU A 402 -4.12 -15.73 -9.94
C LEU A 402 -5.38 -16.16 -10.69
N ALA A 403 -6.40 -16.50 -9.94
CA ALA A 403 -7.66 -16.90 -10.51
C ALA A 403 -8.21 -15.87 -11.50
N GLU A 404 -8.85 -16.38 -12.55
CA GLU A 404 -9.66 -15.54 -13.42
C GLU A 404 -10.76 -14.88 -12.57
N PRO A 405 -10.95 -13.54 -12.69
CA PRO A 405 -12.09 -12.89 -12.08
C PRO A 405 -13.36 -13.53 -12.67
N GLN A 406 -14.25 -13.99 -11.82
CA GLN A 406 -15.60 -14.36 -12.26
C GLN A 406 -16.20 -13.12 -12.92
N THR A 407 -16.49 -13.23 -14.21
CA THR A 407 -17.15 -12.20 -15.03
C THR A 407 -18.58 -11.98 -14.58
#